data_a5bf67e97d6e6be6e5208fa6566c6e03
#
_entry.id   a5bf67e97d6e6be6e5208fa6566c6e03
#
_cell.length_a   1.000
_cell.length_b   1.000
_cell.length_c   1.000
_cell.angle_alpha   90.00
_cell.angle_beta   90.00
_cell.angle_gamma   90.00
#
_symmetry.space_group_name_H-M   'P 1'
#
loop_
_entity.id
_entity.type
_entity.pdbx_description
1 polymer ?
#
loop_
_entity_poly.entity_id
_entity_poly.type
_entity_poly.pdbx_seq_one_letter_code
_entity_poly.pdbx_strand_id
1 'polypeptide(L)'
;MRTDKIRKYLIPNIPYLFILWAFLKLGTAYRLAAGNDFAHKLIGLGQTIGPAFADFAPGLVPLDWLVGIVGAVGFRLLIYFKSKNAKKFRRDAEYGSARWGTEKDIKPFVDPKFENNVILTGTEFLTMNTRPKIPANARNLNCCIIGSSGSGKTRFWLTPQLLQAHSSYVVVDPKGGVLGQVGAFLQKRGYKIKVFNSIDFSKSMHYNPLAYIRNEADILKFVDALISNTKGEGKEGDPFWTKSETLLYCALIAYIIFEGPAEDRNMNTLVDMISGMEVKEDDEDFMNAVDYMFAGLEKRKPDCFAVKQYKKYKLASGKTAKSILISCGARLAPFDIPQLREVMAYDELELDRIGDRKTAVFFIISDTTQTYNFLVALAFSQMFNLLCERADNVHGGRLPHHVRVLWDEAANTGQVPQLEKLVAVIRSREVSLCLLYQQLAQCKAIYDKHAETILGNMDSVVFLGGREASTIKEISENWLGKATISMQTDSRSRGQSESYSQNTQRLGRELMTPAELATMPGDKCILQLRGLPPFFSPKYDLKRHPNYRYTAEADKQKNAFDLDRLINRRRRPGLNEACTMYEVTVPDDALTEEDEDILNHDDIDDPDAFA
;
A
#
# COMPACT_ATOMS: atom_id res chain seq x y z
N MET A 1 22.10 39.27 7.93
CA MET A 1 21.55 39.54 9.29
C MET A 1 21.28 41.01 9.61
N ARG A 2 22.02 42.01 9.09
CA ARG A 2 21.74 43.43 9.33
C ARG A 2 20.55 43.98 8.50
N THR A 3 20.40 43.61 7.26
CA THR A 3 19.33 44.07 6.34
C THR A 3 17.92 43.60 6.76
N ASP A 4 17.78 42.40 7.35
CA ASP A 4 16.47 41.90 7.77
C ASP A 4 15.94 42.59 9.04
N LYS A 5 16.82 43.02 9.96
CA LYS A 5 16.43 43.80 11.14
C LYS A 5 15.96 45.21 10.75
N ILE A 6 16.62 45.84 9.79
CA ILE A 6 16.24 47.16 9.26
C ILE A 6 14.84 47.08 8.58
N ARG A 7 14.61 46.10 7.73
CA ARG A 7 13.30 45.89 7.09
C ARG A 7 12.19 45.61 8.10
N LYS A 8 12.48 44.83 9.16
CA LYS A 8 11.46 44.40 10.14
C LYS A 8 11.12 45.49 11.17
N TYR A 9 12.09 46.34 11.58
CA TYR A 9 11.88 47.29 12.67
C TYR A 9 11.95 48.77 12.24
N LEU A 10 12.74 49.13 11.25
CA LEU A 10 12.89 50.53 10.88
C LEU A 10 11.81 50.98 9.88
N ILE A 11 11.62 50.27 8.78
CA ILE A 11 10.69 50.67 7.71
C ILE A 11 9.25 50.86 8.20
N PRO A 12 8.67 49.96 9.02
CA PRO A 12 7.30 50.11 9.53
C PRO A 12 7.13 51.28 10.51
N ASN A 13 8.22 51.83 11.06
CA ASN A 13 8.17 52.91 12.02
C ASN A 13 8.43 54.31 11.39
N ILE A 14 8.87 54.39 10.14
CA ILE A 14 9.08 55.67 9.42
C ILE A 14 7.81 56.55 9.42
N PRO A 15 6.59 56.04 9.16
CA PRO A 15 5.37 56.85 9.19
C PRO A 15 5.11 57.51 10.56
N TYR A 16 5.56 56.89 11.64
CA TYR A 16 5.38 57.46 13.00
C TYR A 16 6.28 58.62 13.29
N LEU A 17 7.39 58.80 12.59
CA LEU A 17 8.20 60.02 12.65
C LEU A 17 7.44 61.21 12.07
N PHE A 18 6.71 61.00 11.00
CA PHE A 18 5.86 62.03 10.40
C PHE A 18 4.67 62.39 11.34
N ILE A 19 4.10 61.38 11.98
CA ILE A 19 3.04 61.57 12.98
C ILE A 19 3.58 62.35 14.19
N LEU A 20 4.77 62.00 14.67
CA LEU A 20 5.46 62.73 15.75
C LEU A 20 5.61 64.19 15.37
N TRP A 21 6.13 64.47 14.17
CA TRP A 21 6.30 65.84 13.65
C TRP A 21 4.97 66.60 13.56
N ALA A 22 3.90 65.96 13.06
CA ALA A 22 2.58 66.57 12.95
C ALA A 22 1.99 66.95 14.33
N PHE A 23 2.09 66.06 15.31
CA PHE A 23 1.63 66.35 16.68
C PHE A 23 2.54 67.41 17.40
N LEU A 24 3.83 67.43 17.07
CA LEU A 24 4.74 68.48 17.57
C LEU A 24 4.31 69.84 17.03
N LYS A 25 3.95 69.93 15.76
CA LYS A 25 3.41 71.16 15.14
C LYS A 25 2.04 71.54 15.73
N LEU A 26 1.20 70.60 16.07
CA LEU A 26 -0.04 70.88 16.80
C LEU A 26 0.23 71.43 18.20
N GLY A 27 1.27 70.94 18.90
CA GLY A 27 1.74 71.54 20.16
C GLY A 27 2.19 72.95 19.99
N THR A 28 2.97 73.26 18.95
CA THR A 28 3.39 74.61 18.58
C THR A 28 2.20 75.50 18.27
N ALA A 29 1.23 75.04 17.49
CA ALA A 29 0.00 75.75 17.18
C ALA A 29 -0.81 76.12 18.42
N TYR A 30 -0.94 75.16 19.39
CA TYR A 30 -1.59 75.37 20.65
C TYR A 30 -0.91 76.42 21.52
N ARG A 31 0.42 76.39 21.55
CA ARG A 31 1.23 77.36 22.27
C ARG A 31 1.09 78.76 21.71
N LEU A 32 1.00 78.91 20.36
CA LEU A 32 0.86 80.22 19.65
C LEU A 32 -0.60 80.75 19.71
N ALA A 33 -1.58 79.89 20.07
CA ALA A 33 -2.97 80.29 20.15
C ALA A 33 -3.20 81.33 21.29
N ALA A 34 -3.92 82.41 20.98
CA ALA A 34 -4.29 83.46 21.93
C ALA A 34 -5.33 82.94 22.93
N GLY A 35 -5.16 83.23 24.25
CA GLY A 35 -6.07 82.87 25.35
C GLY A 35 -5.29 82.35 26.56
N ASN A 36 -5.87 82.58 27.78
CA ASN A 36 -5.27 82.10 29.03
C ASN A 36 -5.81 80.73 29.46
N ASP A 37 -6.97 80.34 28.96
CA ASP A 37 -7.64 79.07 29.33
C ASP A 37 -7.57 78.06 28.20
N PHE A 38 -7.64 76.75 28.56
CA PHE A 38 -7.61 75.63 27.65
C PHE A 38 -8.67 75.76 26.51
N ALA A 39 -9.89 76.16 26.85
CA ALA A 39 -11.00 76.30 25.90
C ALA A 39 -10.74 77.41 24.88
N HIS A 40 -10.25 78.60 25.32
CA HIS A 40 -9.93 79.71 24.40
C HIS A 40 -8.73 79.39 23.50
N LYS A 41 -7.76 78.69 23.98
CA LYS A 41 -6.63 78.20 23.15
C LYS A 41 -7.10 77.16 22.14
N LEU A 42 -8.04 76.29 22.47
CA LEU A 42 -8.57 75.29 21.55
C LEU A 42 -9.34 75.94 20.38
N ILE A 43 -10.13 77.00 20.69
CA ILE A 43 -10.82 77.79 19.66
C ILE A 43 -9.85 78.54 18.78
N GLY A 44 -8.80 79.12 19.32
CA GLY A 44 -7.74 79.84 18.62
C GLY A 44 -6.84 79.00 17.74
N LEU A 45 -6.86 77.64 17.93
CA LEU A 45 -6.02 76.71 17.20
C LEU A 45 -6.23 76.81 15.67
N GLY A 46 -7.43 77.03 15.21
CA GLY A 46 -7.73 77.14 13.76
C GLY A 46 -6.95 78.24 13.06
N GLN A 47 -6.65 79.36 13.77
CA GLN A 47 -5.89 80.50 13.21
C GLN A 47 -4.36 80.28 13.27
N THR A 48 -3.87 79.40 14.17
CA THR A 48 -2.43 79.20 14.41
C THR A 48 -1.89 77.96 13.76
N ILE A 49 -2.72 77.03 13.29
CA ILE A 49 -2.29 75.85 12.57
C ILE A 49 -1.48 76.18 11.33
N GLY A 50 -1.99 77.08 10.48
CA GLY A 50 -1.30 77.50 9.25
C GLY A 50 0.14 78.04 9.50
N PRO A 51 0.29 79.05 10.37
CA PRO A 51 1.62 79.53 10.74
C PRO A 51 2.53 78.48 11.41
N ALA A 52 2.00 77.62 12.26
CA ALA A 52 2.79 76.60 12.91
C ALA A 52 3.32 75.52 11.97
N PHE A 53 2.56 75.16 10.94
CA PHE A 53 2.96 74.20 9.89
C PHE A 53 3.77 74.84 8.74
N ALA A 54 3.80 76.21 8.61
CA ALA A 54 4.57 76.91 7.60
C ALA A 54 6.09 76.74 7.78
N ASP A 55 6.56 76.62 9.03
CA ASP A 55 7.94 76.30 9.31
C ASP A 55 8.09 74.77 9.48
N PHE A 56 8.89 74.11 8.65
CA PHE A 56 9.10 72.67 8.70
C PHE A 56 10.00 72.23 9.85
N ALA A 57 10.85 73.12 10.39
CA ALA A 57 11.79 72.78 11.44
C ALA A 57 11.08 72.51 12.77
N PRO A 58 11.45 71.45 13.50
CA PRO A 58 10.90 71.19 14.83
C PRO A 58 11.34 72.22 15.83
N GLY A 59 10.39 72.84 16.55
CA GLY A 59 10.73 73.77 17.64
C GLY A 59 11.47 73.07 18.77
N LEU A 60 12.30 73.83 19.55
CA LEU A 60 13.09 73.29 20.66
C LEU A 60 12.35 73.34 21.99
N VAL A 61 11.04 73.68 22.00
CA VAL A 61 10.27 73.87 23.24
C VAL A 61 9.86 72.50 23.82
N PRO A 62 10.17 72.17 25.08
CA PRO A 62 9.90 70.88 25.67
C PRO A 62 8.42 70.48 25.67
N LEU A 63 7.50 71.43 25.82
CA LEU A 63 6.07 71.18 25.80
C LEU A 63 5.57 70.67 24.42
N ASP A 64 6.10 71.23 23.32
CA ASP A 64 5.75 70.85 21.96
C ASP A 64 6.20 69.39 21.72
N TRP A 65 7.40 69.02 22.21
CA TRP A 65 7.90 67.66 22.16
C TRP A 65 7.08 66.69 22.98
N LEU A 66 6.59 67.11 24.18
CA LEU A 66 5.71 66.29 24.99
C LEU A 66 4.41 65.96 24.25
N VAL A 67 3.77 66.96 23.60
CA VAL A 67 2.57 66.77 22.81
C VAL A 67 2.86 65.84 21.63
N GLY A 68 3.99 66.04 20.94
CA GLY A 68 4.44 65.20 19.82
C GLY A 68 4.58 63.75 20.22
N ILE A 69 5.27 63.46 21.32
CA ILE A 69 5.54 62.11 21.80
C ILE A 69 4.23 61.45 22.26
N VAL A 70 3.42 62.12 23.10
CA VAL A 70 2.15 61.60 23.58
C VAL A 70 1.19 61.29 22.43
N GLY A 71 1.11 62.21 21.45
CA GLY A 71 0.28 62.03 20.23
C GLY A 71 0.75 60.83 19.38
N ALA A 72 2.06 60.73 19.15
CA ALA A 72 2.61 59.64 18.35
C ALA A 72 2.46 58.28 19.05
N VAL A 73 2.68 58.19 20.36
CA VAL A 73 2.48 56.97 21.17
C VAL A 73 0.98 56.63 21.22
N GLY A 74 0.09 57.59 21.46
CA GLY A 74 -1.34 57.38 21.48
C GLY A 74 -1.85 56.83 20.14
N PHE A 75 -1.39 57.43 19.03
CA PHE A 75 -1.76 56.96 17.69
C PHE A 75 -1.23 55.53 17.42
N ARG A 76 -0.02 55.23 17.85
CA ARG A 76 0.55 53.88 17.75
C ARG A 76 -0.23 52.87 18.57
N LEU A 77 -0.63 53.22 19.77
CA LEU A 77 -1.48 52.37 20.63
C LEU A 77 -2.85 52.15 19.98
N LEU A 78 -3.45 53.17 19.39
CA LEU A 78 -4.73 53.06 18.68
C LEU A 78 -4.64 52.09 17.49
N ILE A 79 -3.57 52.18 16.69
CA ILE A 79 -3.30 51.23 15.60
C ILE A 79 -3.03 49.83 16.14
N TYR A 80 -2.28 49.70 17.23
CA TYR A 80 -2.01 48.43 17.89
C TYR A 80 -3.30 47.77 18.36
N PHE A 81 -4.18 48.47 19.07
CA PHE A 81 -5.44 47.94 19.52
C PHE A 81 -6.39 47.59 18.36
N LYS A 82 -6.45 48.44 17.33
CA LYS A 82 -7.21 48.18 16.12
C LYS A 82 -6.71 46.92 15.38
N SER A 83 -5.38 46.78 15.29
CA SER A 83 -4.73 45.59 14.72
C SER A 83 -4.94 44.31 15.54
N LYS A 84 -4.92 44.44 16.87
CA LYS A 84 -5.17 43.31 17.79
C LYS A 84 -6.64 42.84 17.75
N ASN A 85 -7.57 43.79 17.58
CA ASN A 85 -9.01 43.51 17.49
C ASN A 85 -9.47 43.26 16.07
N ALA A 86 -8.61 43.46 15.05
CA ALA A 86 -8.92 43.07 13.71
C ALA A 86 -9.10 41.55 13.65
N LYS A 87 -10.30 41.09 13.33
CA LYS A 87 -10.59 39.69 13.07
C LYS A 87 -9.57 39.21 12.04
N LYS A 88 -8.76 38.22 12.40
CA LYS A 88 -7.80 37.60 11.48
C LYS A 88 -8.59 36.72 10.52
N PHE A 89 -9.18 37.32 9.51
CA PHE A 89 -9.75 36.59 8.39
C PHE A 89 -8.59 35.95 7.62
N ARG A 90 -8.60 34.64 7.47
CA ARG A 90 -7.77 33.98 6.45
C ARG A 90 -8.42 34.29 5.11
N ARG A 91 -7.96 35.35 4.44
CA ARG A 91 -8.47 35.72 3.10
C ARG A 91 -8.38 34.50 2.19
N ASP A 92 -9.49 34.20 1.50
CA ASP A 92 -9.63 33.12 0.52
C ASP A 92 -9.52 31.69 1.08
N ALA A 93 -9.66 31.51 2.41
CA ALA A 93 -9.66 30.21 3.08
C ALA A 93 -10.71 30.07 4.17
N GLU A 94 -11.74 30.97 4.19
CA GLU A 94 -12.75 30.98 5.24
C GLU A 94 -13.62 29.70 5.26
N TYR A 95 -13.88 29.12 4.09
CA TYR A 95 -14.70 27.92 3.91
C TYR A 95 -13.92 26.68 3.47
N GLY A 96 -12.60 26.82 3.29
CA GLY A 96 -11.71 25.75 2.88
C GLY A 96 -10.51 26.27 2.11
N SER A 97 -9.36 25.61 2.28
CA SER A 97 -8.10 25.99 1.66
C SER A 97 -7.61 24.94 0.64
N ALA A 98 -8.50 24.03 0.22
CA ALA A 98 -8.16 23.01 -0.75
C ALA A 98 -7.74 23.64 -2.09
N ARG A 99 -6.70 23.12 -2.68
CA ARG A 99 -6.20 23.50 -3.99
C ARG A 99 -5.59 22.32 -4.71
N TRP A 100 -5.47 22.38 -6.00
CA TRP A 100 -4.70 21.40 -6.76
C TRP A 100 -3.20 21.56 -6.50
N GLY A 101 -2.53 20.43 -6.44
CA GLY A 101 -1.08 20.34 -6.37
C GLY A 101 -0.43 20.85 -7.67
N THR A 102 0.80 21.32 -7.55
CA THR A 102 1.62 21.82 -8.65
C THR A 102 2.96 21.08 -8.69
N GLU A 103 3.70 21.23 -9.80
CA GLU A 103 5.05 20.69 -9.94
C GLU A 103 5.98 21.08 -8.77
N LYS A 104 5.79 22.29 -8.23
CA LYS A 104 6.60 22.78 -7.09
C LYS A 104 6.33 21.99 -5.81
N ASP A 105 5.10 21.50 -5.63
CA ASP A 105 4.72 20.74 -4.44
C ASP A 105 5.34 19.32 -4.47
N ILE A 106 5.38 18.67 -5.64
CA ILE A 106 5.91 17.31 -5.79
C ILE A 106 7.43 17.25 -5.94
N LYS A 107 8.06 18.29 -6.48
CA LYS A 107 9.50 18.33 -6.79
C LYS A 107 10.43 17.87 -5.66
N PRO A 108 10.18 18.19 -4.36
CA PRO A 108 11.02 17.72 -3.25
C PRO A 108 11.00 16.21 -3.01
N PHE A 109 10.06 15.48 -3.63
CA PHE A 109 9.82 14.06 -3.45
C PHE A 109 10.28 13.21 -4.65
N VAL A 110 10.83 13.84 -5.68
CA VAL A 110 11.23 13.21 -6.94
C VAL A 110 12.74 13.03 -6.98
N ASP A 111 13.20 11.83 -7.38
CA ASP A 111 14.63 11.60 -7.68
C ASP A 111 14.95 12.14 -9.07
N PRO A 112 16.12 12.79 -9.27
CA PRO A 112 16.53 13.28 -10.58
C PRO A 112 16.67 12.19 -11.66
N LYS A 113 17.00 10.95 -11.25
CA LYS A 113 17.05 9.81 -12.16
C LYS A 113 15.67 9.17 -12.24
N PHE A 114 15.13 9.10 -13.45
CA PHE A 114 13.78 8.58 -13.70
C PHE A 114 13.59 7.16 -13.15
N GLU A 115 14.58 6.29 -13.36
CA GLU A 115 14.56 4.89 -12.93
C GLU A 115 14.51 4.69 -11.41
N ASN A 116 14.87 5.70 -10.62
CA ASN A 116 14.84 5.65 -9.15
C ASN A 116 13.50 6.09 -8.56
N ASN A 117 12.48 6.22 -9.39
CA ASN A 117 11.17 6.70 -8.94
C ASN A 117 10.08 5.65 -9.12
N VAL A 118 9.12 5.68 -8.22
CA VAL A 118 7.79 5.10 -8.40
C VAL A 118 6.98 6.02 -9.30
N ILE A 119 6.37 5.50 -10.33
CA ILE A 119 5.47 6.24 -11.22
C ILE A 119 4.10 6.31 -10.56
N LEU A 120 3.66 7.49 -10.14
CA LEU A 120 2.34 7.67 -9.55
C LEU A 120 1.29 8.03 -10.59
N THR A 121 1.62 8.97 -11.48
CA THR A 121 0.78 9.44 -12.58
C THR A 121 1.64 9.76 -13.80
N GLY A 122 1.09 10.40 -14.82
CA GLY A 122 1.86 10.86 -15.98
C GLY A 122 2.84 11.99 -15.71
N THR A 123 2.69 12.69 -14.58
CA THR A 123 3.49 13.86 -14.21
C THR A 123 4.08 13.78 -12.81
N GLU A 124 3.53 13.01 -11.90
CA GLU A 124 4.00 12.88 -10.53
C GLU A 124 4.74 11.56 -10.32
N PHE A 125 5.91 11.67 -9.69
CA PHE A 125 6.81 10.57 -9.37
C PHE A 125 7.20 10.65 -7.89
N LEU A 126 7.55 9.51 -7.29
CA LEU A 126 8.01 9.44 -5.90
C LEU A 126 9.33 8.68 -5.84
N THR A 127 10.34 9.30 -5.23
CA THR A 127 11.66 8.65 -5.07
C THR A 127 11.58 7.33 -4.31
N MET A 128 12.35 6.34 -4.72
CA MET A 128 12.56 5.09 -3.99
C MET A 128 13.29 5.29 -2.65
N ASN A 129 13.89 6.47 -2.43
CA ASN A 129 14.57 6.75 -1.17
C ASN A 129 13.56 7.08 -0.06
N THR A 130 13.25 6.09 0.76
CA THR A 130 12.33 6.22 1.92
C THR A 130 12.90 7.03 3.07
N ARG A 131 14.19 7.40 3.02
CA ARG A 131 14.93 8.12 4.08
C ARG A 131 15.72 9.29 3.50
N PRO A 132 15.03 10.33 2.99
CA PRO A 132 15.68 11.51 2.44
C PRO A 132 16.41 12.30 3.53
N LYS A 133 17.35 13.15 3.13
CA LYS A 133 18.11 14.03 4.03
C LYS A 133 17.21 14.94 4.87
N ILE A 134 16.05 15.33 4.34
CA ILE A 134 15.02 16.10 5.04
C ILE A 134 13.93 15.12 5.49
N PRO A 135 13.84 14.78 6.79
CA PRO A 135 12.86 13.78 7.28
C PRO A 135 11.39 14.12 6.97
N ALA A 136 11.05 15.40 6.88
CA ALA A 136 9.70 15.85 6.51
C ALA A 136 9.26 15.38 5.11
N ASN A 137 10.22 15.10 4.22
CA ASN A 137 9.95 14.59 2.87
C ASN A 137 9.87 13.06 2.82
N ALA A 138 10.08 12.36 3.93
CA ALA A 138 10.00 10.91 3.95
C ALA A 138 8.57 10.43 3.67
N ARG A 139 8.41 9.55 2.70
CA ARG A 139 7.16 8.86 2.38
C ARG A 139 7.40 7.36 2.39
N ASN A 140 6.37 6.58 2.74
CA ASN A 140 6.40 5.16 2.46
C ASN A 140 6.06 4.92 0.97
N LEU A 141 6.37 3.73 0.48
CA LEU A 141 6.10 3.36 -0.92
C LEU A 141 4.82 2.51 -1.04
N ASN A 142 4.02 2.44 0.04
CA ASN A 142 2.73 1.78 0.00
C ASN A 142 1.76 2.64 -0.82
N CYS A 143 1.02 1.97 -1.71
CA CYS A 143 0.11 2.63 -2.63
C CYS A 143 -1.27 1.96 -2.60
N CYS A 144 -2.32 2.74 -2.70
CA CYS A 144 -3.67 2.25 -2.98
C CYS A 144 -4.12 2.80 -4.34
N ILE A 145 -4.47 1.91 -5.26
CA ILE A 145 -4.89 2.27 -6.61
C ILE A 145 -6.35 1.86 -6.76
N ILE A 146 -7.20 2.82 -7.08
CA ILE A 146 -8.63 2.60 -7.19
C ILE A 146 -9.09 2.92 -8.60
N GLY A 147 -9.82 2.01 -9.18
CA GLY A 147 -10.39 2.23 -10.50
C GLY A 147 -11.30 1.09 -10.95
N SER A 148 -12.42 1.42 -11.53
CA SER A 148 -13.38 0.45 -12.05
C SER A 148 -12.75 -0.49 -13.08
N SER A 149 -13.47 -1.54 -13.46
CA SER A 149 -13.06 -2.40 -14.58
C SER A 149 -12.89 -1.55 -15.85
N GLY A 150 -11.83 -1.79 -16.61
CA GLY A 150 -11.49 -0.99 -17.79
C GLY A 150 -10.87 0.38 -17.52
N SER A 151 -10.69 0.82 -16.27
CA SER A 151 -10.01 2.08 -15.96
C SER A 151 -8.51 2.08 -16.29
N GLY A 152 -7.96 0.89 -16.59
CA GLY A 152 -6.57 0.70 -17.00
C GLY A 152 -5.58 0.59 -15.85
N LYS A 153 -5.98 0.08 -14.67
CA LYS A 153 -5.10 -0.15 -13.50
C LYS A 153 -3.80 -0.85 -13.90
N THR A 154 -3.91 -1.97 -14.58
CA THR A 154 -2.76 -2.77 -15.01
C THR A 154 -1.90 -2.01 -16.02
N ARG A 155 -2.51 -1.39 -17.05
CA ARG A 155 -1.79 -0.72 -18.15
C ARG A 155 -1.14 0.60 -17.75
N PHE A 156 -1.88 1.47 -17.04
CA PHE A 156 -1.43 2.82 -16.73
C PHE A 156 -0.64 2.90 -15.42
N TRP A 157 -0.77 1.90 -14.55
CA TRP A 157 -0.08 1.95 -13.27
C TRP A 157 0.81 0.74 -13.00
N LEU A 158 0.30 -0.50 -13.01
CA LEU A 158 1.05 -1.69 -12.61
C LEU A 158 2.21 -2.01 -13.56
N THR A 159 1.95 -2.10 -14.87
CA THR A 159 2.98 -2.42 -15.87
C THR A 159 4.14 -1.40 -15.88
N PRO A 160 3.91 -0.07 -15.81
CA PRO A 160 4.98 0.90 -15.67
C PRO A 160 5.89 0.67 -14.46
N GLN A 161 5.34 0.23 -13.29
CA GLN A 161 6.16 -0.09 -12.12
C GLN A 161 7.15 -1.22 -12.39
N LEU A 162 6.72 -2.26 -13.10
CA LEU A 162 7.59 -3.40 -13.44
C LEU A 162 8.69 -3.00 -14.43
N LEU A 163 8.39 -2.10 -15.36
CA LEU A 163 9.36 -1.59 -16.31
C LEU A 163 10.45 -0.71 -15.68
N GLN A 164 10.24 -0.18 -14.48
CA GLN A 164 11.29 0.52 -13.72
C GLN A 164 12.43 -0.41 -13.30
N ALA A 165 12.16 -1.68 -13.04
CA ALA A 165 13.14 -2.72 -12.72
C ALA A 165 14.13 -2.36 -11.58
N HIS A 166 13.65 -1.58 -10.58
CA HIS A 166 14.47 -1.10 -9.46
C HIS A 166 14.34 -1.94 -8.18
N SER A 167 13.34 -2.83 -8.10
CA SER A 167 12.99 -3.62 -6.91
C SER A 167 12.87 -5.09 -7.25
N SER A 168 12.87 -5.98 -6.26
CA SER A 168 12.23 -7.27 -6.41
C SER A 168 10.71 -7.10 -6.41
N TYR A 169 9.99 -7.94 -7.13
CA TYR A 169 8.55 -7.80 -7.30
C TYR A 169 7.83 -9.07 -6.91
N VAL A 170 6.67 -8.89 -6.26
CA VAL A 170 5.66 -9.94 -6.07
C VAL A 170 4.39 -9.41 -6.70
N VAL A 171 3.87 -10.10 -7.69
CA VAL A 171 2.77 -9.63 -8.54
C VAL A 171 1.63 -10.62 -8.47
N VAL A 172 0.44 -10.16 -8.13
CA VAL A 172 -0.79 -10.91 -8.43
C VAL A 172 -1.21 -10.51 -9.84
N ASP A 173 -1.31 -11.49 -10.71
CA ASP A 173 -1.54 -11.31 -12.16
C ASP A 173 -2.80 -12.07 -12.57
N PRO A 174 -3.97 -11.45 -12.56
CA PRO A 174 -5.16 -12.07 -13.11
C PRO A 174 -4.95 -12.47 -14.58
N LYS A 175 -5.13 -13.76 -14.89
CA LYS A 175 -4.96 -14.36 -16.24
C LYS A 175 -3.52 -14.48 -16.76
N GLY A 176 -2.48 -14.08 -16.04
CA GLY A 176 -1.09 -14.16 -16.51
C GLY A 176 -0.69 -13.15 -17.58
N GLY A 177 -1.54 -12.13 -17.82
CA GLY A 177 -1.30 -11.15 -18.88
C GLY A 177 -0.09 -10.25 -18.61
N VAL A 178 0.17 -9.91 -17.36
CA VAL A 178 1.32 -9.06 -16.98
C VAL A 178 2.63 -9.81 -17.18
N LEU A 179 2.70 -11.07 -16.73
CA LEU A 179 3.88 -11.92 -16.95
C LEU A 179 4.20 -12.03 -18.44
N GLY A 180 3.19 -12.31 -19.27
CA GLY A 180 3.34 -12.38 -20.74
C GLY A 180 3.93 -11.11 -21.34
N GLN A 181 3.55 -9.94 -20.81
CA GLN A 181 4.01 -8.63 -21.31
C GLN A 181 5.43 -8.27 -20.90
N VAL A 182 5.83 -8.54 -19.65
CA VAL A 182 7.08 -7.98 -19.10
C VAL A 182 8.08 -9.04 -18.63
N GLY A 183 7.70 -10.32 -18.58
CA GLY A 183 8.55 -11.39 -18.05
C GLY A 183 9.88 -11.51 -18.78
N ALA A 184 9.90 -11.45 -20.11
CA ALA A 184 11.12 -11.49 -20.91
C ALA A 184 12.03 -10.28 -20.65
N PHE A 185 11.46 -9.08 -20.45
CA PHE A 185 12.21 -7.89 -20.06
C PHE A 185 12.88 -8.06 -18.69
N LEU A 186 12.12 -8.56 -17.70
CA LEU A 186 12.66 -8.78 -16.36
C LEU A 186 13.78 -9.83 -16.37
N GLN A 187 13.66 -10.92 -17.13
CA GLN A 187 14.75 -11.89 -17.34
C GLN A 187 16.00 -11.23 -17.91
N LYS A 188 15.85 -10.41 -18.95
CA LYS A 188 16.97 -9.65 -19.55
C LYS A 188 17.63 -8.68 -18.55
N ARG A 189 16.87 -8.21 -17.54
CA ARG A 189 17.38 -7.35 -16.45
C ARG A 189 17.98 -8.14 -15.28
N GLY A 190 18.12 -9.47 -15.40
CA GLY A 190 18.73 -10.34 -14.40
C GLY A 190 17.81 -10.78 -13.28
N TYR A 191 16.48 -10.69 -13.48
CA TYR A 191 15.52 -11.20 -12.49
C TYR A 191 15.39 -12.71 -12.57
N LYS A 192 15.36 -13.36 -11.41
CA LYS A 192 14.87 -14.74 -11.30
C LYS A 192 13.34 -14.71 -11.32
N ILE A 193 12.76 -15.25 -12.38
CA ILE A 193 11.30 -15.32 -12.51
C ILE A 193 10.81 -16.58 -11.80
N LYS A 194 9.77 -16.43 -10.98
CA LYS A 194 9.05 -17.49 -10.28
C LYS A 194 7.57 -17.35 -10.53
N VAL A 195 6.87 -18.45 -10.69
CA VAL A 195 5.46 -18.46 -11.06
C VAL A 195 4.71 -19.49 -10.24
N PHE A 196 3.66 -19.04 -9.56
CA PHE A 196 2.61 -19.90 -9.00
C PHE A 196 1.34 -19.67 -9.82
N ASN A 197 0.84 -20.70 -10.47
CA ASN A 197 -0.31 -20.60 -11.37
C ASN A 197 -1.46 -21.45 -10.84
N SER A 198 -2.49 -20.82 -10.30
CA SER A 198 -3.69 -21.49 -9.79
C SER A 198 -4.77 -21.74 -10.86
N ILE A 199 -4.57 -21.26 -12.09
CA ILE A 199 -5.45 -21.54 -13.23
C ILE A 199 -5.08 -22.86 -13.87
N ASP A 200 -3.77 -23.09 -14.04
CA ASP A 200 -3.20 -24.29 -14.66
C ASP A 200 -1.98 -24.72 -13.85
N PHE A 201 -2.19 -25.70 -12.97
CA PHE A 201 -1.14 -26.21 -12.09
C PHE A 201 0.00 -26.89 -12.88
N SER A 202 -0.25 -27.36 -14.09
CA SER A 202 0.81 -27.93 -14.94
C SER A 202 1.85 -26.88 -15.35
N LYS A 203 1.47 -25.59 -15.29
CA LYS A 203 2.33 -24.42 -15.59
C LYS A 203 2.72 -23.65 -14.34
N SER A 204 2.71 -24.31 -13.18
CA SER A 204 3.11 -23.74 -11.90
C SER A 204 4.45 -24.28 -11.44
N MET A 205 5.19 -23.47 -10.68
CA MET A 205 6.25 -23.95 -9.81
C MET A 205 5.64 -24.46 -8.52
N HIS A 206 6.37 -25.33 -7.83
CA HIS A 206 5.94 -25.94 -6.59
C HIS A 206 5.98 -24.94 -5.44
N TYR A 207 4.98 -25.02 -4.59
CA TYR A 207 4.87 -24.24 -3.36
C TYR A 207 4.49 -25.14 -2.21
N ASN A 208 5.40 -25.36 -1.28
CA ASN A 208 5.13 -26.11 -0.06
C ASN A 208 5.09 -25.15 1.15
N PRO A 209 3.93 -24.80 1.66
CA PRO A 209 3.83 -23.89 2.81
C PRO A 209 4.49 -24.42 4.08
N LEU A 210 4.58 -25.74 4.26
CA LEU A 210 5.22 -26.33 5.43
C LEU A 210 6.75 -26.15 5.41
N ALA A 211 7.37 -25.94 4.25
CA ALA A 211 8.80 -25.68 4.12
C ALA A 211 9.26 -24.39 4.84
N TYR A 212 8.33 -23.49 5.14
CA TYR A 212 8.62 -22.22 5.82
C TYR A 212 8.36 -22.23 7.32
N ILE A 213 7.92 -23.35 7.88
CA ILE A 213 7.68 -23.50 9.30
C ILE A 213 8.97 -23.91 10.00
N ARG A 214 9.43 -23.09 10.96
CA ARG A 214 10.69 -23.30 11.68
C ARG A 214 10.50 -23.59 13.17
N ASN A 215 9.37 -23.15 13.72
CA ASN A 215 9.04 -23.25 15.14
C ASN A 215 7.53 -23.32 15.36
N GLU A 216 7.12 -23.55 16.60
CA GLU A 216 5.70 -23.70 16.97
C GLU A 216 4.88 -22.43 16.73
N ALA A 217 5.49 -21.25 16.84
CA ALA A 217 4.79 -19.98 16.57
C ALA A 217 4.45 -19.85 15.08
N ASP A 218 5.29 -20.39 14.18
CA ASP A 218 5.00 -20.39 12.74
C ASP A 218 3.86 -21.34 12.40
N ILE A 219 3.75 -22.48 13.14
CA ILE A 219 2.60 -23.38 13.01
C ILE A 219 1.29 -22.64 13.33
N LEU A 220 1.26 -21.91 14.45
CA LEU A 220 0.07 -21.16 14.86
C LEU A 220 -0.31 -20.10 13.81
N LYS A 221 0.65 -19.35 13.27
CA LYS A 221 0.42 -18.36 12.22
C LYS A 221 -0.11 -19.01 10.94
N PHE A 222 0.46 -20.14 10.55
CA PHE A 222 0.04 -20.88 9.37
C PHE A 222 -1.41 -21.40 9.52
N VAL A 223 -1.73 -22.03 10.64
CA VAL A 223 -3.07 -22.57 10.92
C VAL A 223 -4.11 -21.44 10.98
N ASP A 224 -3.78 -20.28 11.58
CA ASP A 224 -4.65 -19.10 11.59
C ASP A 224 -4.95 -18.62 10.16
N ALA A 225 -3.93 -18.52 9.32
CA ALA A 225 -4.09 -18.14 7.92
C ALA A 225 -4.90 -19.16 7.11
N LEU A 226 -4.66 -20.47 7.31
CA LEU A 226 -5.40 -21.55 6.66
C LEU A 226 -6.89 -21.48 7.03
N ILE A 227 -7.20 -21.44 8.32
CA ILE A 227 -8.57 -21.41 8.82
C ILE A 227 -9.30 -20.15 8.37
N SER A 228 -8.65 -18.98 8.46
CA SER A 228 -9.25 -17.70 8.08
C SER A 228 -9.66 -17.65 6.60
N ASN A 229 -8.91 -18.33 5.73
CA ASN A 229 -9.15 -18.30 4.28
C ASN A 229 -9.94 -19.50 3.74
N THR A 230 -10.23 -20.47 4.57
CA THR A 230 -11.06 -21.65 4.20
C THR A 230 -12.41 -21.66 4.93
N LYS A 231 -12.79 -20.55 5.57
CA LYS A 231 -14.13 -20.36 6.11
C LYS A 231 -15.12 -20.25 4.93
N GLY A 232 -16.20 -21.02 4.97
CA GLY A 232 -17.30 -20.87 4.02
C GLY A 232 -17.99 -19.50 4.14
N GLU A 233 -18.77 -19.12 3.13
CA GLU A 233 -19.63 -17.93 3.17
C GLU A 233 -20.73 -18.13 4.23
N GLY A 234 -20.56 -17.57 5.42
CA GLY A 234 -21.55 -17.67 6.51
C GLY A 234 -21.15 -16.81 7.70
N LYS A 235 -22.10 -16.60 8.64
CA LYS A 235 -21.81 -16.01 9.94
C LYS A 235 -20.78 -16.85 10.68
N GLU A 236 -19.90 -16.22 11.43
CA GLU A 236 -18.96 -16.92 12.30
C GLU A 236 -19.73 -17.93 13.17
N GLY A 237 -19.38 -19.21 12.99
CA GLY A 237 -19.91 -20.29 13.83
C GLY A 237 -19.34 -20.19 15.26
N ASP A 238 -19.79 -21.09 16.13
CA ASP A 238 -19.28 -21.16 17.49
C ASP A 238 -17.73 -21.26 17.47
N PRO A 239 -17.02 -20.37 18.17
CA PRO A 239 -15.56 -20.38 18.28
C PRO A 239 -14.97 -21.70 18.77
N PHE A 240 -15.78 -22.55 19.39
CA PHE A 240 -15.38 -23.90 19.83
C PHE A 240 -14.84 -24.73 18.66
N TRP A 241 -15.53 -24.75 17.52
CA TRP A 241 -15.12 -25.55 16.36
C TRP A 241 -13.77 -25.10 15.82
N THR A 242 -13.62 -23.81 15.58
CA THR A 242 -12.34 -23.24 15.09
C THR A 242 -11.18 -23.53 16.03
N LYS A 243 -11.38 -23.43 17.35
CA LYS A 243 -10.34 -23.73 18.34
C LYS A 243 -9.98 -25.22 18.34
N SER A 244 -10.97 -26.10 18.22
CA SER A 244 -10.75 -27.54 18.19
C SER A 244 -10.02 -27.99 16.93
N GLU A 245 -10.38 -27.45 15.75
CA GLU A 245 -9.65 -27.66 14.50
C GLU A 245 -8.20 -27.17 14.63
N THR A 246 -8.00 -25.98 15.24
CA THR A 246 -6.65 -25.44 15.49
C THR A 246 -5.79 -26.38 16.29
N LEU A 247 -6.33 -27.02 17.35
CA LEU A 247 -5.58 -27.97 18.16
C LEU A 247 -5.12 -29.17 17.32
N LEU A 248 -6.02 -29.73 16.51
CA LEU A 248 -5.69 -30.86 15.66
C LEU A 248 -4.65 -30.51 14.60
N TYR A 249 -4.86 -29.42 13.82
CA TYR A 249 -3.89 -28.99 12.82
C TYR A 249 -2.52 -28.69 13.44
N CYS A 250 -2.46 -28.01 14.58
CA CYS A 250 -1.20 -27.75 15.27
C CYS A 250 -0.50 -29.03 15.71
N ALA A 251 -1.23 -30.02 16.17
CA ALA A 251 -0.66 -31.31 16.57
C ALA A 251 -0.05 -32.04 15.37
N LEU A 252 -0.83 -32.20 14.29
CA LEU A 252 -0.41 -32.95 13.10
C LEU A 252 0.76 -32.27 12.40
N ILE A 253 0.68 -30.95 12.18
CA ILE A 253 1.76 -30.18 11.53
C ILE A 253 3.04 -30.23 12.37
N ALA A 254 2.94 -30.08 13.70
CA ALA A 254 4.10 -30.20 14.56
C ALA A 254 4.74 -31.59 14.49
N TYR A 255 3.93 -32.65 14.40
CA TYR A 255 4.43 -34.02 14.19
C TYR A 255 5.17 -34.12 12.86
N ILE A 256 4.57 -33.65 11.76
CA ILE A 256 5.15 -33.70 10.40
C ILE A 256 6.48 -32.95 10.36
N ILE A 257 6.55 -31.74 10.93
CA ILE A 257 7.74 -30.88 10.84
C ILE A 257 8.88 -31.35 11.76
N PHE A 258 8.58 -31.76 12.99
CA PHE A 258 9.63 -32.01 14.00
C PHE A 258 9.99 -33.47 14.14
N GLU A 259 9.09 -34.40 13.75
CA GLU A 259 9.31 -35.84 13.90
C GLU A 259 9.34 -36.59 12.56
N GLY A 260 8.66 -36.04 11.53
CA GLY A 260 8.58 -36.65 10.20
C GLY A 260 9.87 -36.50 9.38
N PRO A 261 10.15 -37.43 8.45
CA PRO A 261 11.24 -37.35 7.51
C PRO A 261 11.08 -36.15 6.59
N ALA A 262 12.18 -35.70 5.97
CA ALA A 262 12.18 -34.45 5.21
C ALA A 262 11.25 -34.49 3.99
N GLU A 263 11.13 -35.63 3.33
CA GLU A 263 10.26 -35.88 2.17
C GLU A 263 8.77 -35.75 2.50
N ASP A 264 8.38 -36.08 3.75
CA ASP A 264 6.99 -36.04 4.20
C ASP A 264 6.57 -34.66 4.76
N ARG A 265 7.48 -33.69 4.83
CA ARG A 265 7.18 -32.34 5.36
C ARG A 265 6.44 -31.48 4.34
N ASN A 266 5.24 -31.92 3.96
CA ASN A 266 4.40 -31.26 2.98
C ASN A 266 2.90 -31.38 3.31
N MET A 267 2.08 -30.64 2.55
CA MET A 267 0.63 -30.63 2.77
C MET A 267 -0.05 -31.97 2.47
N ASN A 268 0.53 -32.78 1.59
CA ASN A 268 -0.04 -34.09 1.24
C ASN A 268 -0.07 -35.02 2.47
N THR A 269 1.03 -35.02 3.22
CA THR A 269 1.12 -35.80 4.48
C THR A 269 0.08 -35.35 5.50
N LEU A 270 -0.19 -34.04 5.62
CA LEU A 270 -1.24 -33.52 6.50
C LEU A 270 -2.63 -34.04 6.08
N VAL A 271 -2.94 -34.03 4.79
CA VAL A 271 -4.20 -34.52 4.23
C VAL A 271 -4.31 -36.04 4.48
N ASP A 272 -3.25 -36.80 4.21
CA ASP A 272 -3.22 -38.25 4.39
C ASP A 272 -3.36 -38.63 5.87
N MET A 273 -2.73 -37.88 6.80
CA MET A 273 -2.93 -38.09 8.23
C MET A 273 -4.38 -37.89 8.67
N ILE A 274 -5.02 -36.78 8.21
CA ILE A 274 -6.44 -36.52 8.53
C ILE A 274 -7.34 -37.61 7.93
N SER A 275 -7.08 -38.01 6.69
CA SER A 275 -7.84 -39.08 6.02
C SER A 275 -7.68 -40.46 6.70
N GLY A 276 -6.52 -40.71 7.32
CA GLY A 276 -6.25 -41.91 8.09
C GLY A 276 -6.81 -41.89 9.50
N MET A 277 -7.41 -40.77 9.93
CA MET A 277 -8.05 -40.69 11.25
C MET A 277 -9.50 -41.19 11.20
N GLU A 278 -9.80 -42.23 11.95
CA GLU A 278 -11.15 -42.72 12.16
C GLU A 278 -11.57 -42.54 13.62
N VAL A 279 -12.85 -42.28 13.83
CA VAL A 279 -13.47 -42.22 15.18
C VAL A 279 -14.67 -43.15 15.19
N LYS A 280 -14.69 -44.10 16.11
CA LYS A 280 -15.85 -44.95 16.40
C LYS A 280 -16.65 -44.31 17.52
N GLU A 281 -17.96 -44.13 17.29
CA GLU A 281 -18.85 -43.45 18.26
C GLU A 281 -19.13 -44.32 19.47
N ASP A 282 -19.11 -45.63 19.27
CA ASP A 282 -19.50 -46.66 20.28
C ASP A 282 -18.28 -47.29 20.98
N ASP A 283 -17.05 -46.87 20.65
CA ASP A 283 -15.81 -47.40 21.20
C ASP A 283 -14.83 -46.28 21.50
N GLU A 284 -14.84 -45.81 22.75
CA GLU A 284 -13.96 -44.72 23.20
C GLU A 284 -12.49 -45.12 23.30
N ASP A 285 -12.20 -46.42 23.42
CA ASP A 285 -10.84 -46.95 23.48
C ASP A 285 -10.24 -47.23 22.08
N PHE A 286 -11.01 -47.02 21.03
CA PHE A 286 -10.54 -47.23 19.66
C PHE A 286 -9.38 -46.29 19.32
N MET A 287 -8.27 -46.89 18.89
CA MET A 287 -7.07 -46.17 18.44
C MET A 287 -6.89 -46.37 16.94
N ASN A 288 -6.87 -45.22 16.20
CA ASN A 288 -6.53 -45.20 14.79
C ASN A 288 -5.00 -45.13 14.59
N ALA A 289 -4.52 -45.19 13.34
CA ALA A 289 -3.09 -45.17 13.02
C ALA A 289 -2.37 -43.94 13.59
N VAL A 290 -3.00 -42.76 13.54
CA VAL A 290 -2.44 -41.53 14.06
C VAL A 290 -2.35 -41.54 15.59
N ASP A 291 -3.34 -42.13 16.29
CA ASP A 291 -3.28 -42.34 17.74
C ASP A 291 -2.05 -43.16 18.15
N TYR A 292 -1.74 -44.24 17.44
CA TYR A 292 -0.52 -45.01 17.69
C TYR A 292 0.76 -44.23 17.46
N MET A 293 0.80 -43.36 16.40
CA MET A 293 1.94 -42.49 16.15
C MET A 293 2.17 -41.52 17.31
N PHE A 294 1.10 -40.87 17.81
CA PHE A 294 1.19 -39.95 18.95
C PHE A 294 1.49 -40.67 20.28
N ALA A 295 0.95 -41.88 20.52
CA ALA A 295 1.30 -42.69 21.69
C ALA A 295 2.79 -43.07 21.69
N GLY A 296 3.34 -43.39 20.51
CA GLY A 296 4.78 -43.66 20.35
C GLY A 296 5.63 -42.40 20.59
N LEU A 297 5.17 -41.24 20.15
CA LEU A 297 5.84 -39.96 20.40
C LEU A 297 5.76 -39.56 21.87
N GLU A 298 4.63 -39.74 22.51
CA GLU A 298 4.44 -39.44 23.94
C GLU A 298 5.41 -40.23 24.84
N LYS A 299 5.65 -41.51 24.54
CA LYS A 299 6.64 -42.29 25.27
C LYS A 299 8.05 -41.75 25.16
N ARG A 300 8.41 -41.11 24.02
CA ARG A 300 9.75 -40.53 23.77
C ARG A 300 9.86 -39.09 24.21
N LYS A 301 8.82 -38.29 23.98
CA LYS A 301 8.82 -36.82 24.19
C LYS A 301 7.45 -36.37 24.75
N PRO A 302 7.13 -36.66 26.02
CA PRO A 302 5.78 -36.45 26.60
C PRO A 302 5.38 -34.97 26.64
N ASP A 303 6.35 -34.07 26.73
CA ASP A 303 6.14 -32.64 26.91
C ASP A 303 6.25 -31.81 25.62
N CYS A 304 6.45 -32.45 24.45
CA CYS A 304 6.56 -31.71 23.20
C CYS A 304 5.22 -31.07 22.80
N PHE A 305 5.32 -30.02 21.97
CA PHE A 305 4.16 -29.23 21.53
C PHE A 305 3.11 -30.12 20.83
N ALA A 306 3.53 -31.00 19.93
CA ALA A 306 2.65 -31.89 19.19
C ALA A 306 1.78 -32.74 20.12
N VAL A 307 2.40 -33.44 21.09
CA VAL A 307 1.68 -34.29 22.08
C VAL A 307 0.72 -33.46 22.93
N LYS A 308 1.15 -32.26 23.39
CA LYS A 308 0.28 -31.38 24.19
C LYS A 308 -0.95 -30.91 23.43
N GLN A 309 -0.82 -30.56 22.14
CA GLN A 309 -1.97 -30.16 21.32
C GLN A 309 -2.88 -31.38 21.04
N TYR A 310 -2.30 -32.53 20.71
CA TYR A 310 -3.06 -33.74 20.43
C TYR A 310 -3.88 -34.21 21.64
N LYS A 311 -3.29 -34.24 22.84
CA LYS A 311 -4.00 -34.54 24.08
C LYS A 311 -5.21 -33.64 24.33
N LYS A 312 -5.08 -32.34 24.05
CA LYS A 312 -6.20 -31.40 24.17
C LYS A 312 -7.30 -31.69 23.15
N TYR A 313 -6.94 -32.08 21.92
CA TYR A 313 -7.90 -32.50 20.89
C TYR A 313 -8.63 -33.77 21.33
N LYS A 314 -7.93 -34.75 21.88
CA LYS A 314 -8.49 -36.04 22.36
C LYS A 314 -9.42 -35.91 23.58
N LEU A 315 -9.55 -34.72 24.18
CA LEU A 315 -10.62 -34.47 25.16
C LEU A 315 -12.01 -34.43 24.52
N ALA A 316 -12.08 -34.24 23.20
CA ALA A 316 -13.31 -34.44 22.46
C ALA A 316 -13.52 -35.91 22.18
N SER A 317 -14.69 -36.44 22.49
CA SER A 317 -15.05 -37.86 22.28
C SER A 317 -16.27 -38.03 21.38
N GLY A 318 -16.43 -39.24 20.84
CA GLY A 318 -17.60 -39.66 20.08
C GLY A 318 -17.96 -38.70 18.92
N LYS A 319 -19.21 -38.27 18.90
CA LYS A 319 -19.75 -37.39 17.83
C LYS A 319 -19.01 -36.07 17.68
N THR A 320 -18.49 -35.52 18.78
CA THR A 320 -17.75 -34.22 18.73
C THR A 320 -16.43 -34.39 18.00
N ALA A 321 -15.65 -35.41 18.30
CA ALA A 321 -14.39 -35.72 17.62
C ALA A 321 -14.60 -35.98 16.12
N LYS A 322 -15.63 -36.77 15.77
CA LYS A 322 -16.02 -37.02 14.38
C LYS A 322 -16.40 -35.73 13.63
N SER A 323 -17.15 -34.85 14.27
CA SER A 323 -17.52 -33.56 13.66
C SER A 323 -16.31 -32.63 13.42
N ILE A 324 -15.33 -32.62 14.35
CA ILE A 324 -14.08 -31.87 14.17
C ILE A 324 -13.30 -32.41 12.97
N LEU A 325 -13.17 -33.74 12.84
CA LEU A 325 -12.49 -34.41 11.72
C LEU A 325 -13.15 -34.09 10.38
N ILE A 326 -14.49 -34.17 10.32
CA ILE A 326 -15.25 -33.81 9.11
C ILE A 326 -14.99 -32.34 8.73
N SER A 327 -14.98 -31.44 9.70
CA SER A 327 -14.71 -30.01 9.45
C SER A 327 -13.29 -29.80 8.96
N CYS A 328 -12.29 -30.45 9.54
CA CYS A 328 -10.91 -30.41 9.08
C CYS A 328 -10.76 -30.97 7.66
N GLY A 329 -11.36 -32.14 7.37
CA GLY A 329 -11.34 -32.71 6.03
C GLY A 329 -12.00 -31.80 4.98
N ALA A 330 -13.16 -31.22 5.30
CA ALA A 330 -13.84 -30.30 4.40
C ALA A 330 -13.00 -29.07 4.03
N ARG A 331 -12.21 -28.52 4.97
CA ARG A 331 -11.29 -27.41 4.68
C ARG A 331 -10.14 -27.81 3.77
N LEU A 332 -9.67 -29.03 3.86
CA LEU A 332 -8.57 -29.56 3.06
C LEU A 332 -9.03 -30.24 1.76
N ALA A 333 -10.34 -30.35 1.51
CA ALA A 333 -10.87 -30.96 0.29
C ALA A 333 -10.24 -30.45 -1.04
N PRO A 334 -9.87 -29.16 -1.20
CA PRO A 334 -9.15 -28.71 -2.40
C PRO A 334 -7.82 -29.45 -2.62
N PHE A 335 -7.16 -29.92 -1.58
CA PHE A 335 -5.89 -30.64 -1.67
C PHE A 335 -6.03 -32.10 -2.11
N ASP A 336 -7.25 -32.63 -2.26
CA ASP A 336 -7.48 -33.95 -2.85
C ASP A 336 -7.28 -33.96 -4.38
N ILE A 337 -7.17 -32.78 -5.00
CA ILE A 337 -6.95 -32.65 -6.44
C ILE A 337 -5.51 -33.04 -6.76
N PRO A 338 -5.28 -34.06 -7.63
CA PRO A 338 -3.94 -34.60 -7.89
C PRO A 338 -2.93 -33.55 -8.34
N GLN A 339 -3.33 -32.62 -9.21
CA GLN A 339 -2.44 -31.55 -9.71
C GLN A 339 -2.03 -30.58 -8.61
N LEU A 340 -2.94 -30.29 -7.65
CA LEU A 340 -2.59 -29.46 -6.51
C LEU A 340 -1.67 -30.19 -5.54
N ARG A 341 -1.90 -31.50 -5.30
CA ARG A 341 -1.00 -32.33 -4.50
C ARG A 341 0.42 -32.33 -5.06
N GLU A 342 0.57 -32.44 -6.39
CA GLU A 342 1.87 -32.38 -7.06
C GLU A 342 2.57 -31.03 -6.76
N VAL A 343 1.87 -29.91 -6.97
CA VAL A 343 2.43 -28.56 -6.78
C VAL A 343 2.79 -28.28 -5.31
N MET A 344 2.14 -28.96 -4.34
CA MET A 344 2.37 -28.79 -2.89
C MET A 344 3.42 -29.74 -2.30
N ALA A 345 4.01 -30.63 -3.09
CA ALA A 345 4.93 -31.66 -2.61
C ALA A 345 6.26 -31.10 -2.09
N TYR A 346 6.81 -30.09 -2.74
CA TYR A 346 8.07 -29.43 -2.35
C TYR A 346 8.03 -27.93 -2.69
N ASP A 347 9.09 -27.16 -2.36
CA ASP A 347 9.10 -25.72 -2.57
C ASP A 347 10.12 -25.27 -3.61
N GLU A 348 9.68 -24.44 -4.56
CA GLU A 348 10.50 -23.76 -5.54
C GLU A 348 10.38 -22.22 -5.46
N LEU A 349 9.39 -21.70 -4.72
CA LEU A 349 9.13 -20.27 -4.68
C LEU A 349 10.20 -19.51 -3.89
N GLU A 350 10.81 -20.12 -2.86
CA GLU A 350 11.84 -19.49 -2.02
C GLU A 350 11.37 -18.11 -1.53
N LEU A 351 10.16 -18.04 -0.93
CA LEU A 351 9.53 -16.78 -0.51
C LEU A 351 10.39 -15.98 0.48
N ASP A 352 11.21 -16.65 1.27
CA ASP A 352 12.13 -16.05 2.23
C ASP A 352 13.31 -15.32 1.58
N ARG A 353 13.61 -15.59 0.29
CA ARG A 353 14.79 -15.06 -0.42
C ARG A 353 14.49 -14.00 -1.48
N ILE A 354 13.24 -13.55 -1.58
CA ILE A 354 12.81 -12.57 -2.59
C ILE A 354 13.61 -11.26 -2.47
N GLY A 355 13.96 -10.86 -1.23
CA GLY A 355 14.72 -9.64 -0.96
C GLY A 355 16.25 -9.77 -1.05
N ASP A 356 16.80 -10.98 -1.17
CA ASP A 356 18.26 -11.22 -1.23
C ASP A 356 18.83 -10.93 -2.61
N ARG A 357 18.05 -11.13 -3.65
CA ARG A 357 18.45 -10.96 -5.06
C ARG A 357 17.26 -10.46 -5.87
N LYS A 358 17.53 -9.88 -7.05
CA LYS A 358 16.46 -9.47 -7.97
C LYS A 358 15.57 -10.64 -8.36
N THR A 359 14.39 -10.70 -7.78
CA THR A 359 13.42 -11.77 -7.99
C THR A 359 12.07 -11.15 -8.40
N ALA A 360 11.35 -11.78 -9.30
CA ALA A 360 9.99 -11.44 -9.64
C ALA A 360 9.13 -12.70 -9.51
N VAL A 361 8.23 -12.70 -8.53
CA VAL A 361 7.28 -13.78 -8.27
C VAL A 361 5.93 -13.36 -8.83
N PHE A 362 5.33 -14.19 -9.68
CA PHE A 362 4.00 -13.98 -10.23
C PHE A 362 3.05 -15.02 -9.68
N PHE A 363 1.98 -14.56 -9.05
CA PHE A 363 0.84 -15.37 -8.66
C PHE A 363 -0.25 -15.17 -9.71
N ILE A 364 -0.38 -16.15 -10.62
CA ILE A 364 -1.42 -16.14 -11.65
C ILE A 364 -2.69 -16.74 -11.05
N ILE A 365 -3.75 -15.94 -11.01
CA ILE A 365 -5.04 -16.30 -10.42
C ILE A 365 -6.17 -16.19 -11.42
N SER A 366 -7.24 -16.95 -11.17
CA SER A 366 -8.47 -16.80 -11.94
C SER A 366 -9.24 -15.55 -11.52
N ASP A 367 -9.80 -14.84 -12.50
CA ASP A 367 -10.75 -13.74 -12.27
C ASP A 367 -12.21 -14.20 -12.17
N THR A 368 -12.50 -15.45 -12.53
CA THR A 368 -13.85 -16.02 -12.56
C THR A 368 -14.14 -16.96 -11.39
N THR A 369 -13.10 -17.59 -10.82
CA THR A 369 -13.24 -18.54 -9.72
C THR A 369 -12.28 -18.19 -8.59
N GLN A 370 -12.71 -18.37 -7.34
CA GLN A 370 -11.91 -18.06 -6.15
C GLN A 370 -11.42 -19.33 -5.41
N THR A 371 -11.69 -20.51 -5.97
CA THR A 371 -11.47 -21.81 -5.31
C THR A 371 -10.06 -21.97 -4.73
N TYR A 372 -9.03 -21.48 -5.43
CA TYR A 372 -7.63 -21.64 -5.02
C TYR A 372 -6.98 -20.34 -4.54
N ASN A 373 -7.74 -19.23 -4.45
CA ASN A 373 -7.18 -17.94 -4.10
C ASN A 373 -6.69 -17.87 -2.64
N PHE A 374 -7.23 -18.73 -1.77
CA PHE A 374 -6.74 -18.90 -0.40
C PHE A 374 -5.25 -19.27 -0.32
N LEU A 375 -4.71 -19.97 -1.34
CA LEU A 375 -3.29 -20.34 -1.41
C LEU A 375 -2.40 -19.09 -1.55
N VAL A 376 -2.87 -18.07 -2.27
CA VAL A 376 -2.15 -16.80 -2.42
C VAL A 376 -2.17 -16.02 -1.10
N ALA A 377 -3.31 -15.98 -0.41
CA ALA A 377 -3.40 -15.35 0.91
C ALA A 377 -2.47 -16.04 1.93
N LEU A 378 -2.39 -17.36 1.88
CA LEU A 378 -1.50 -18.17 2.70
C LEU A 378 -0.03 -17.84 2.40
N ALA A 379 0.35 -17.84 1.10
CA ALA A 379 1.69 -17.49 0.66
C ALA A 379 2.07 -16.06 1.08
N PHE A 380 1.14 -15.10 0.98
CA PHE A 380 1.40 -13.72 1.38
C PHE A 380 1.55 -13.57 2.90
N SER A 381 0.72 -14.27 3.69
CA SER A 381 0.85 -14.30 5.14
C SER A 381 2.23 -14.80 5.58
N GLN A 382 2.72 -15.87 4.95
CA GLN A 382 4.06 -16.39 5.20
C GLN A 382 5.15 -15.45 4.70
N MET A 383 5.05 -14.99 3.46
CA MET A 383 6.05 -14.13 2.81
C MET A 383 6.33 -12.86 3.60
N PHE A 384 5.31 -12.14 4.06
CA PHE A 384 5.54 -10.90 4.82
C PHE A 384 6.29 -11.17 6.13
N ASN A 385 5.94 -12.22 6.85
CA ASN A 385 6.65 -12.60 8.07
C ASN A 385 8.10 -13.03 7.76
N LEU A 386 8.31 -13.86 6.74
CA LEU A 386 9.63 -14.35 6.33
C LEU A 386 10.55 -13.20 5.89
N LEU A 387 10.04 -12.24 5.11
CA LEU A 387 10.82 -11.08 4.68
C LEU A 387 11.19 -10.17 5.85
N CYS A 388 10.30 -9.99 6.83
CA CYS A 388 10.60 -9.24 8.05
C CYS A 388 11.68 -9.95 8.88
N GLU A 389 11.53 -11.24 9.12
CA GLU A 389 12.51 -12.05 9.87
C GLU A 389 13.87 -12.09 9.14
N ARG A 390 13.86 -12.22 7.81
CA ARG A 390 15.08 -12.20 6.98
C ARG A 390 15.80 -10.86 7.07
N ALA A 391 15.06 -9.76 6.99
CA ALA A 391 15.62 -8.42 7.15
C ALA A 391 16.26 -8.25 8.54
N ASP A 392 15.56 -8.65 9.59
CA ASP A 392 15.99 -8.43 10.98
C ASP A 392 17.16 -9.36 11.35
N ASN A 393 17.08 -10.65 11.05
CA ASN A 393 18.02 -11.65 11.53
C ASN A 393 19.26 -11.84 10.64
N VAL A 394 19.15 -11.56 9.33
CA VAL A 394 20.24 -11.83 8.36
C VAL A 394 20.85 -10.54 7.85
N HIS A 395 20.03 -9.49 7.62
CA HIS A 395 20.48 -8.28 6.93
C HIS A 395 20.53 -7.03 7.83
N GLY A 396 20.52 -7.18 9.15
CA GLY A 396 20.66 -6.06 10.09
C GLY A 396 19.52 -5.05 10.03
N GLY A 397 18.31 -5.52 9.77
CA GLY A 397 17.07 -4.75 9.77
C GLY A 397 16.57 -4.28 8.41
N ARG A 398 17.24 -4.62 7.29
CA ARG A 398 16.85 -4.20 5.94
C ARG A 398 17.23 -5.21 4.89
N LEU A 399 16.32 -5.49 3.98
CA LEU A 399 16.60 -6.30 2.80
C LEU A 399 17.55 -5.57 1.84
N PRO A 400 18.48 -6.30 1.19
CA PRO A 400 19.40 -5.74 0.19
C PRO A 400 18.69 -5.17 -1.04
N HIS A 401 17.59 -5.81 -1.46
CA HIS A 401 16.73 -5.35 -2.53
C HIS A 401 15.36 -5.00 -1.97
N HIS A 402 14.87 -3.81 -2.30
CA HIS A 402 13.49 -3.43 -1.95
C HIS A 402 12.50 -4.41 -2.59
N VAL A 403 11.52 -4.89 -1.82
CA VAL A 403 10.49 -5.79 -2.32
C VAL A 403 9.18 -5.02 -2.47
N ARG A 404 8.66 -4.95 -3.70
CA ARG A 404 7.35 -4.35 -3.99
C ARG A 404 6.33 -5.43 -4.27
N VAL A 405 5.30 -5.47 -3.44
CA VAL A 405 4.14 -6.33 -3.63
C VAL A 405 3.09 -5.54 -4.42
N LEU A 406 2.86 -5.93 -5.67
CA LEU A 406 1.89 -5.33 -6.58
C LEU A 406 0.68 -6.27 -6.64
N TRP A 407 -0.33 -5.96 -5.84
CA TRP A 407 -1.46 -6.84 -5.62
C TRP A 407 -2.66 -6.40 -6.47
N ASP A 408 -2.72 -6.87 -7.73
CA ASP A 408 -3.86 -6.59 -8.60
C ASP A 408 -5.08 -7.40 -8.15
N GLU A 409 -6.23 -6.79 -8.21
CA GLU A 409 -7.49 -7.36 -7.72
C GLU A 409 -7.41 -7.92 -6.28
N ALA A 410 -6.86 -7.12 -5.36
CA ALA A 410 -6.60 -7.52 -3.98
C ALA A 410 -7.84 -8.06 -3.24
N ALA A 411 -9.04 -7.75 -3.72
CA ALA A 411 -10.29 -8.28 -3.18
C ALA A 411 -10.51 -9.78 -3.47
N ASN A 412 -9.87 -10.32 -4.49
CA ASN A 412 -10.16 -11.68 -4.96
C ASN A 412 -9.26 -12.76 -4.34
N THR A 413 -8.22 -12.38 -3.59
CA THR A 413 -7.18 -13.32 -3.13
C THR A 413 -7.34 -13.76 -1.68
N GLY A 414 -8.41 -13.37 -1.00
CA GLY A 414 -8.65 -13.71 0.40
C GLY A 414 -8.02 -12.73 1.39
N GLN A 415 -8.05 -13.08 2.67
CA GLN A 415 -7.61 -12.24 3.78
C GLN A 415 -6.20 -12.63 4.24
N VAL A 416 -5.29 -11.66 4.30
CA VAL A 416 -4.01 -11.83 5.02
C VAL A 416 -4.24 -11.43 6.48
N PRO A 417 -4.15 -12.37 7.44
CA PRO A 417 -4.34 -12.06 8.85
C PRO A 417 -3.36 -10.98 9.33
N GLN A 418 -3.85 -10.05 10.15
CA GLN A 418 -3.07 -8.96 10.74
C GLN A 418 -2.36 -8.03 9.72
N LEU A 419 -2.89 -7.92 8.50
CA LEU A 419 -2.32 -7.06 7.45
C LEU A 419 -2.18 -5.61 7.92
N GLU A 420 -3.10 -5.10 8.73
CA GLU A 420 -3.08 -3.76 9.31
C GLU A 420 -1.82 -3.49 10.16
N LYS A 421 -1.31 -4.52 10.83
CA LYS A 421 -0.06 -4.43 11.61
C LYS A 421 1.16 -4.54 10.70
N LEU A 422 1.12 -5.46 9.73
CA LEU A 422 2.19 -5.68 8.77
C LEU A 422 2.49 -4.42 7.96
N VAL A 423 1.47 -3.77 7.41
CA VAL A 423 1.63 -2.56 6.58
C VAL A 423 2.34 -1.43 7.33
N ALA A 424 2.15 -1.32 8.66
CA ALA A 424 2.81 -0.31 9.46
C ALA A 424 4.32 -0.56 9.65
N VAL A 425 4.76 -1.81 9.64
CA VAL A 425 6.15 -2.18 10.01
C VAL A 425 7.05 -2.55 8.82
N ILE A 426 6.49 -3.01 7.69
CA ILE A 426 7.25 -3.50 6.53
C ILE A 426 8.14 -2.44 5.88
N ARG A 427 7.75 -1.15 5.96
CA ARG A 427 8.53 -0.03 5.42
C ARG A 427 9.98 -0.03 5.92
N SER A 428 10.19 -0.26 7.22
CA SER A 428 11.54 -0.23 7.81
C SER A 428 12.46 -1.30 7.26
N ARG A 429 11.89 -2.37 6.71
CA ARG A 429 12.56 -3.58 6.20
C ARG A 429 12.70 -3.61 4.68
N GLU A 430 12.45 -2.46 4.03
CA GLU A 430 12.50 -2.30 2.55
C GLU A 430 11.45 -3.18 1.85
N VAL A 431 10.25 -3.26 2.41
CA VAL A 431 9.08 -3.89 1.78
C VAL A 431 7.98 -2.85 1.61
N SER A 432 7.28 -2.86 0.49
CA SER A 432 6.12 -2.01 0.23
C SER A 432 4.97 -2.79 -0.39
N LEU A 433 3.76 -2.39 -0.04
CA LEU A 433 2.52 -3.00 -0.50
C LEU A 433 1.73 -2.02 -1.37
N CYS A 434 1.35 -2.47 -2.55
CA CYS A 434 0.51 -1.74 -3.48
C CYS A 434 -0.77 -2.53 -3.71
N LEU A 435 -1.88 -2.02 -3.20
CA LEU A 435 -3.20 -2.63 -3.31
C LEU A 435 -3.98 -2.00 -4.46
N LEU A 436 -4.45 -2.82 -5.40
CA LEU A 436 -5.30 -2.38 -6.49
C LEU A 436 -6.72 -2.88 -6.26
N TYR A 437 -7.67 -1.95 -6.12
CA TYR A 437 -9.08 -2.23 -5.92
C TYR A 437 -9.92 -1.67 -7.06
N GLN A 438 -11.09 -2.24 -7.28
CA GLN A 438 -12.09 -1.64 -8.17
C GLN A 438 -12.83 -0.51 -7.45
N GLN A 439 -13.06 -0.67 -6.15
CA GLN A 439 -13.74 0.29 -5.27
C GLN A 439 -13.29 0.11 -3.81
N LEU A 440 -13.34 1.17 -3.01
CA LEU A 440 -12.92 1.14 -1.60
C LEU A 440 -13.75 0.18 -0.74
N ALA A 441 -15.02 0.00 -1.08
CA ALA A 441 -15.91 -0.92 -0.39
C ALA A 441 -15.38 -2.36 -0.35
N GLN A 442 -14.62 -2.79 -1.36
CA GLN A 442 -13.99 -4.12 -1.39
C GLN A 442 -12.99 -4.32 -0.24
N CYS A 443 -12.16 -3.32 0.05
CA CYS A 443 -11.24 -3.38 1.18
C CYS A 443 -12.00 -3.46 2.51
N LYS A 444 -13.08 -2.68 2.65
CA LYS A 444 -13.92 -2.69 3.85
C LYS A 444 -14.64 -4.03 4.03
N ALA A 445 -15.06 -4.68 2.95
CA ALA A 445 -15.72 -5.99 3.01
C ALA A 445 -14.79 -7.10 3.53
N ILE A 446 -13.48 -7.05 3.21
CA ILE A 446 -12.50 -8.08 3.60
C ILE A 446 -11.96 -7.80 5.01
N TYR A 447 -11.63 -6.55 5.33
CA TYR A 447 -10.89 -6.18 6.53
C TYR A 447 -11.72 -5.43 7.57
N ASP A 448 -13.01 -5.18 7.29
CA ASP A 448 -13.96 -4.50 8.19
C ASP A 448 -13.34 -3.23 8.83
N LYS A 449 -13.36 -3.12 10.14
CA LYS A 449 -12.77 -2.01 10.92
C LYS A 449 -11.26 -1.81 10.71
N HIS A 450 -10.54 -2.82 10.25
CA HIS A 450 -9.10 -2.75 9.98
C HIS A 450 -8.78 -2.10 8.64
N ALA A 451 -9.76 -1.99 7.73
CA ALA A 451 -9.58 -1.38 6.41
C ALA A 451 -9.08 0.07 6.49
N GLU A 452 -9.59 0.86 7.44
CA GLU A 452 -9.16 2.26 7.64
C GLU A 452 -7.69 2.34 8.07
N THR A 453 -7.24 1.42 8.92
CA THR A 453 -5.82 1.36 9.33
C THR A 453 -4.93 0.98 8.16
N ILE A 454 -5.34 0.02 7.32
CA ILE A 454 -4.60 -0.39 6.13
C ILE A 454 -4.49 0.79 5.16
N LEU A 455 -5.61 1.42 4.80
CA LEU A 455 -5.64 2.56 3.88
C LEU A 455 -4.90 3.79 4.44
N GLY A 456 -4.98 4.03 5.75
CA GLY A 456 -4.26 5.10 6.44
C GLY A 456 -2.72 4.95 6.41
N ASN A 457 -2.22 3.73 6.16
CA ASN A 457 -0.79 3.45 5.96
C ASN A 457 -0.36 3.48 4.49
N MET A 458 -1.23 3.89 3.55
CA MET A 458 -0.90 4.13 2.15
C MET A 458 -0.59 5.60 1.94
N ASP A 459 0.70 5.97 1.84
CA ASP A 459 1.08 7.38 1.63
C ASP A 459 0.65 7.90 0.26
N SER A 460 0.48 7.02 -0.73
CA SER A 460 0.05 7.36 -2.07
C SER A 460 -1.29 6.68 -2.39
N VAL A 461 -2.27 7.46 -2.78
CA VAL A 461 -3.56 6.94 -3.24
C VAL A 461 -3.87 7.52 -4.62
N VAL A 462 -4.15 6.64 -5.59
CA VAL A 462 -4.44 7.04 -6.98
C VAL A 462 -5.84 6.57 -7.38
N PHE A 463 -6.67 7.50 -7.80
CA PHE A 463 -7.99 7.21 -8.37
C PHE A 463 -7.95 7.35 -9.89
N LEU A 464 -8.17 6.24 -10.58
CA LEU A 464 -8.13 6.13 -12.04
C LEU A 464 -9.50 6.29 -12.70
N GLY A 465 -10.54 6.54 -11.91
CA GLY A 465 -11.92 6.68 -12.37
C GLY A 465 -12.81 5.52 -11.94
N GLY A 466 -14.08 5.81 -11.77
CA GLY A 466 -15.10 4.88 -11.34
C GLY A 466 -16.41 5.60 -11.06
N ARG A 467 -17.51 4.84 -10.86
CA ARG A 467 -18.85 5.39 -10.61
C ARG A 467 -19.48 4.92 -9.30
N GLU A 468 -18.75 4.18 -8.48
CA GLU A 468 -19.27 3.67 -7.21
C GLU A 468 -19.42 4.83 -6.23
N ALA A 469 -20.67 5.01 -5.75
CA ALA A 469 -21.11 6.21 -5.04
C ALA A 469 -20.34 6.45 -3.72
N SER A 470 -20.04 5.40 -2.95
CA SER A 470 -19.35 5.56 -1.67
C SER A 470 -17.88 5.96 -1.86
N THR A 471 -17.19 5.39 -2.86
CA THR A 471 -15.81 5.77 -3.22
C THR A 471 -15.75 7.21 -3.73
N ILE A 472 -16.66 7.59 -4.63
CA ILE A 472 -16.71 8.96 -5.18
C ILE A 472 -16.96 9.98 -4.06
N LYS A 473 -17.89 9.69 -3.15
CA LYS A 473 -18.20 10.55 -2.02
C LYS A 473 -16.98 10.71 -1.11
N GLU A 474 -16.33 9.61 -0.76
CA GLU A 474 -15.13 9.60 0.06
C GLU A 474 -14.01 10.47 -0.56
N ILE A 475 -13.78 10.32 -1.87
CA ILE A 475 -12.77 11.11 -2.59
C ILE A 475 -13.13 12.60 -2.58
N SER A 476 -14.39 12.95 -2.92
CA SER A 476 -14.82 14.34 -3.00
C SER A 476 -14.75 15.06 -1.66
N GLU A 477 -15.29 14.44 -0.60
CA GLU A 477 -15.47 15.08 0.70
C GLU A 477 -14.19 15.04 1.56
N ASN A 478 -13.50 13.88 1.61
CA ASN A 478 -12.41 13.65 2.54
C ASN A 478 -11.02 13.83 1.91
N TRP A 479 -10.84 13.48 0.62
CA TRP A 479 -9.52 13.56 0.01
C TRP A 479 -9.29 14.90 -0.67
N LEU A 480 -10.28 15.40 -1.42
CA LEU A 480 -10.14 16.66 -2.15
C LEU A 480 -10.44 17.86 -1.25
N GLY A 481 -11.45 17.73 -0.38
CA GLY A 481 -11.86 18.79 0.52
C GLY A 481 -12.51 19.97 -0.20
N LYS A 482 -12.72 21.08 0.54
CA LYS A 482 -13.40 22.27 0.06
C LYS A 482 -12.44 23.43 -0.20
N ALA A 483 -12.70 24.15 -1.26
CA ALA A 483 -12.08 25.44 -1.59
C ALA A 483 -13.10 26.56 -1.39
N THR A 484 -12.62 27.75 -1.00
CA THR A 484 -13.46 28.96 -0.94
C THR A 484 -13.64 29.51 -2.35
N ILE A 485 -14.88 29.62 -2.81
CA ILE A 485 -15.22 30.30 -4.06
C ILE A 485 -15.94 31.61 -3.77
N SER A 486 -15.69 32.63 -4.60
CA SER A 486 -16.40 33.90 -4.55
C SER A 486 -17.48 33.91 -5.64
N MET A 487 -18.73 34.02 -5.25
CA MET A 487 -19.85 34.26 -6.15
C MET A 487 -20.16 35.74 -6.15
N GLN A 488 -20.15 36.35 -7.30
CA GLN A 488 -20.50 37.75 -7.52
C GLN A 488 -21.87 37.78 -8.17
N THR A 489 -22.83 38.41 -7.50
CA THR A 489 -24.17 38.62 -8.04
C THR A 489 -24.33 40.12 -8.36
N ASP A 490 -24.47 40.41 -9.64
CA ASP A 490 -24.74 41.76 -10.12
C ASP A 490 -26.25 41.94 -10.28
N SER A 491 -26.84 42.88 -9.52
CA SER A 491 -28.24 43.23 -9.65
C SER A 491 -28.37 44.64 -10.26
N ARG A 492 -29.02 44.72 -11.42
CA ARG A 492 -29.34 46.00 -12.11
C ARG A 492 -30.85 46.21 -11.99
N SER A 493 -31.25 47.31 -11.36
CA SER A 493 -32.62 47.79 -11.39
C SER A 493 -32.75 48.87 -12.50
N ARG A 494 -33.67 48.64 -13.47
CA ARG A 494 -34.04 49.62 -14.49
C ARG A 494 -35.31 50.32 -14.02
N GLY A 495 -35.17 51.46 -13.38
CA GLY A 495 -36.24 52.38 -12.97
C GLY A 495 -35.79 53.83 -13.17
N GLN A 496 -36.61 54.82 -12.74
CA GLN A 496 -36.27 56.24 -12.86
C GLN A 496 -34.94 56.65 -12.16
N SER A 497 -34.40 55.77 -11.30
CA SER A 497 -33.00 55.85 -10.82
C SER A 497 -32.36 54.50 -11.05
N GLU A 498 -31.34 54.45 -11.93
CA GLU A 498 -30.50 53.26 -12.12
C GLU A 498 -29.71 52.99 -10.83
N SER A 499 -29.95 51.87 -10.18
CA SER A 499 -29.10 51.41 -9.09
C SER A 499 -28.37 50.12 -9.49
N TYR A 500 -27.06 50.12 -9.29
CA TYR A 500 -26.21 48.97 -9.46
C TYR A 500 -25.79 48.46 -8.09
N SER A 501 -26.12 47.21 -7.77
CA SER A 501 -25.68 46.55 -6.53
C SER A 501 -24.86 45.32 -6.87
N GLN A 502 -23.66 45.26 -6.37
CA GLN A 502 -22.75 44.15 -6.49
C GLN A 502 -22.64 43.44 -5.13
N ASN A 503 -23.14 42.24 -5.03
CA ASN A 503 -23.05 41.43 -3.80
C ASN A 503 -22.05 40.28 -4.03
N THR A 504 -21.01 40.21 -3.20
CA THR A 504 -20.02 39.15 -3.23
C THR A 504 -20.28 38.20 -2.07
N GLN A 505 -20.72 36.99 -2.36
CA GLN A 505 -20.86 35.91 -1.38
C GLN A 505 -19.69 34.95 -1.50
N ARG A 506 -19.17 34.49 -0.37
CA ARG A 506 -18.16 33.43 -0.30
C ARG A 506 -18.80 32.15 0.14
N LEU A 507 -18.54 31.07 -0.59
CA LEU A 507 -19.11 29.74 -0.35
C LEU A 507 -17.97 28.71 -0.37
N GLY A 508 -18.13 27.61 0.38
CA GLY A 508 -17.27 26.44 0.28
C GLY A 508 -17.80 25.51 -0.82
N ARG A 509 -16.94 25.16 -1.77
CA ARG A 509 -17.24 24.14 -2.78
C ARG A 509 -16.17 23.07 -2.73
N GLU A 510 -16.55 21.79 -2.89
CA GLU A 510 -15.61 20.70 -3.10
C GLU A 510 -14.73 21.01 -4.32
N LEU A 511 -13.46 20.64 -4.25
CA LEU A 511 -12.48 20.85 -5.33
C LEU A 511 -12.93 20.15 -6.63
N MET A 512 -13.54 18.96 -6.50
CA MET A 512 -14.39 18.29 -7.49
C MET A 512 -15.60 17.70 -6.78
N THR A 513 -16.78 17.95 -7.31
CA THR A 513 -18.02 17.35 -6.82
C THR A 513 -18.14 15.86 -7.18
N PRO A 514 -18.97 15.07 -6.50
CA PRO A 514 -19.20 13.68 -6.87
C PRO A 514 -19.62 13.50 -8.34
N ALA A 515 -20.44 14.42 -8.88
CA ALA A 515 -20.86 14.39 -10.28
C ALA A 515 -19.69 14.61 -11.26
N GLU A 516 -18.80 15.55 -10.96
CA GLU A 516 -17.60 15.81 -11.76
C GLU A 516 -16.63 14.62 -11.70
N LEU A 517 -16.49 13.96 -10.55
CA LEU A 517 -15.69 12.73 -10.42
C LEU A 517 -16.25 11.58 -11.25
N ALA A 518 -17.59 11.40 -11.25
CA ALA A 518 -18.26 10.36 -12.02
C ALA A 518 -18.09 10.55 -13.53
N THR A 519 -17.86 11.78 -13.99
CA THR A 519 -17.69 12.16 -15.39
C THR A 519 -16.25 12.51 -15.76
N MET A 520 -15.29 12.18 -14.88
CA MET A 520 -13.87 12.46 -15.10
C MET A 520 -13.38 11.84 -16.41
N PRO A 521 -12.61 12.58 -17.26
CA PRO A 521 -12.06 12.06 -18.50
C PRO A 521 -11.23 10.80 -18.30
N GLY A 522 -11.35 9.84 -19.22
CA GLY A 522 -10.73 8.53 -19.09
C GLY A 522 -9.20 8.51 -19.11
N ASP A 523 -8.57 9.58 -19.60
CA ASP A 523 -7.11 9.80 -19.60
C ASP A 523 -6.58 10.49 -18.33
N LYS A 524 -7.47 10.92 -17.42
CA LYS A 524 -7.13 11.62 -16.19
C LYS A 524 -7.22 10.71 -14.97
N CYS A 525 -6.50 11.11 -13.93
CA CYS A 525 -6.51 10.48 -12.62
C CYS A 525 -6.30 11.52 -11.51
N ILE A 526 -6.64 11.13 -10.29
CA ILE A 526 -6.40 11.94 -9.10
C ILE A 526 -5.39 11.22 -8.24
N LEU A 527 -4.35 11.94 -7.84
CA LEU A 527 -3.35 11.48 -6.87
C LEU A 527 -3.51 12.24 -5.57
N GLN A 528 -3.58 11.52 -4.47
CA GLN A 528 -3.37 12.05 -3.14
C GLN A 528 -2.05 11.49 -2.59
N LEU A 529 -1.11 12.36 -2.24
CA LEU A 529 0.12 12.02 -1.55
C LEU A 529 0.10 12.64 -0.17
N ARG A 530 0.37 11.87 0.86
CA ARG A 530 0.32 12.31 2.26
C ARG A 530 1.06 13.62 2.48
N GLY A 531 0.35 14.62 3.02
CA GLY A 531 0.89 15.94 3.34
C GLY A 531 1.06 16.89 2.16
N LEU A 532 0.55 16.54 0.97
CA LEU A 532 0.48 17.43 -0.19
C LEU A 532 -0.96 17.68 -0.62
N PRO A 533 -1.22 18.79 -1.34
CA PRO A 533 -2.48 18.97 -2.03
C PRO A 533 -2.71 17.85 -3.05
N PRO A 534 -3.97 17.47 -3.33
CA PRO A 534 -4.26 16.47 -4.36
C PRO A 534 -3.86 16.97 -5.75
N PHE A 535 -3.50 16.04 -6.65
CA PHE A 535 -3.12 16.36 -8.03
C PHE A 535 -4.18 15.80 -8.99
N PHE A 536 -4.55 16.58 -9.98
CA PHE A 536 -5.39 16.19 -11.12
C PHE A 536 -4.53 16.08 -12.36
N SER A 537 -4.13 14.86 -12.72
CA SER A 537 -3.04 14.60 -13.65
C SER A 537 -3.44 13.64 -14.76
N PRO A 538 -2.71 13.62 -15.89
CA PRO A 538 -2.90 12.57 -16.88
C PRO A 538 -2.45 11.22 -16.31
N LYS A 539 -3.07 10.14 -16.75
CA LYS A 539 -2.58 8.78 -16.51
C LYS A 539 -1.24 8.60 -17.22
N TYR A 540 -0.38 7.74 -16.66
CA TYR A 540 0.91 7.48 -17.29
C TYR A 540 0.73 6.71 -18.60
N ASP A 541 1.23 7.28 -19.70
CA ASP A 541 1.23 6.60 -20.99
C ASP A 541 2.40 5.61 -21.05
N LEU A 542 2.08 4.31 -21.09
CA LEU A 542 3.06 3.22 -21.13
C LEU A 542 4.05 3.38 -22.30
N LYS A 543 3.62 3.93 -23.45
CA LYS A 543 4.47 4.13 -24.63
C LYS A 543 5.59 5.14 -24.40
N ARG A 544 5.44 6.04 -23.41
CA ARG A 544 6.49 7.01 -23.02
C ARG A 544 7.59 6.40 -22.14
N HIS A 545 7.36 5.17 -21.64
CA HIS A 545 8.36 4.54 -20.78
C HIS A 545 9.62 4.15 -21.59
N PRO A 546 10.87 4.46 -21.13
CA PRO A 546 12.09 4.15 -21.87
C PRO A 546 12.23 2.66 -22.22
N ASN A 547 11.69 1.78 -21.36
CA ASN A 547 11.73 0.34 -21.54
C ASN A 547 10.51 -0.24 -22.27
N TYR A 548 9.57 0.59 -22.76
CA TYR A 548 8.37 0.14 -23.50
C TYR A 548 8.72 -0.79 -24.66
N ARG A 549 9.79 -0.49 -25.41
CA ARG A 549 10.26 -1.28 -26.55
C ARG A 549 10.57 -2.75 -26.23
N TYR A 550 10.69 -3.10 -24.95
CA TYR A 550 10.96 -4.46 -24.49
C TYR A 550 9.71 -5.20 -24.00
N THR A 551 8.54 -4.60 -24.11
CA THR A 551 7.24 -5.23 -23.79
C THR A 551 6.73 -6.04 -24.96
N ALA A 552 5.92 -7.06 -24.68
CA ALA A 552 5.23 -7.81 -25.74
C ALA A 552 4.23 -6.95 -26.53
N GLU A 553 3.69 -5.86 -25.94
CA GLU A 553 2.85 -4.89 -26.64
C GLU A 553 3.61 -4.16 -27.75
N ALA A 554 4.89 -3.85 -27.54
CA ALA A 554 5.72 -3.21 -28.57
C ALA A 554 6.13 -4.18 -29.68
N ASP A 555 6.50 -5.41 -29.33
CA ASP A 555 6.86 -6.47 -30.27
C ASP A 555 6.59 -7.85 -29.65
N LYS A 556 5.45 -8.45 -30.00
CA LYS A 556 5.01 -9.72 -29.43
C LYS A 556 5.97 -10.87 -29.75
N GLN A 557 6.50 -10.93 -30.94
CA GLN A 557 7.37 -12.04 -31.38
C GLN A 557 8.69 -12.08 -30.62
N LYS A 558 9.26 -10.90 -30.32
CA LYS A 558 10.58 -10.80 -29.65
C LYS A 558 10.51 -10.75 -28.14
N ASN A 559 9.42 -10.25 -27.58
CA ASN A 559 9.35 -9.85 -26.19
C ASN A 559 8.26 -10.58 -25.37
N ALA A 560 7.42 -11.41 -25.99
CA ALA A 560 6.49 -12.23 -25.24
C ALA A 560 7.26 -13.21 -24.34
N PHE A 561 6.77 -13.35 -23.10
CA PHE A 561 7.35 -14.31 -22.17
C PHE A 561 6.76 -15.69 -22.43
N ASP A 562 7.63 -16.68 -22.57
CA ASP A 562 7.26 -18.08 -22.77
C ASP A 562 7.32 -18.83 -21.43
N LEU A 563 6.14 -19.04 -20.83
CA LEU A 563 5.99 -19.74 -19.56
C LEU A 563 6.29 -21.24 -19.72
N ASP A 564 5.84 -21.84 -20.82
CA ASP A 564 6.03 -23.26 -21.06
C ASP A 564 7.54 -23.60 -21.15
N ARG A 565 8.30 -22.74 -21.82
CA ARG A 565 9.76 -22.87 -21.87
C ARG A 565 10.41 -22.75 -20.49
N LEU A 566 9.90 -21.86 -19.60
CA LEU A 566 10.40 -21.71 -18.24
C LEU A 566 10.19 -23.00 -17.43
N ILE A 567 8.98 -23.55 -17.47
CA ILE A 567 8.59 -24.76 -16.71
C ILE A 567 9.32 -26.01 -17.28
N ASN A 568 9.33 -26.19 -18.60
CA ASN A 568 9.99 -27.33 -19.23
C ASN A 568 11.52 -27.35 -19.00
N ARG A 569 12.17 -26.18 -18.97
CA ARG A 569 13.61 -26.10 -18.61
C ARG A 569 13.91 -26.65 -17.21
N ARG A 570 12.98 -26.51 -16.28
CA ARG A 570 13.13 -26.99 -14.90
C ARG A 570 12.83 -28.48 -14.75
N ARG A 571 11.88 -28.99 -15.53
CA ARG A 571 11.53 -30.42 -15.58
C ARG A 571 12.62 -31.28 -16.24
N ARG A 572 13.47 -30.69 -17.09
CA ARG A 572 14.65 -31.37 -17.61
C ARG A 572 15.77 -31.25 -16.59
N PRO A 573 16.29 -32.35 -16.00
CA PRO A 573 17.51 -32.30 -15.20
C PRO A 573 18.58 -31.60 -16.05
N GLY A 574 19.27 -30.64 -15.48
CA GLY A 574 20.36 -29.95 -16.21
C GLY A 574 21.37 -30.98 -16.66
N LEU A 575 21.70 -30.94 -17.94
CA LEU A 575 22.78 -31.74 -18.52
C LEU A 575 24.16 -31.50 -17.82
N ASN A 576 24.20 -30.61 -16.82
CA ASN A 576 25.38 -30.28 -16.01
C ASN A 576 25.33 -30.76 -14.56
N GLU A 577 24.23 -31.30 -14.09
CA GLU A 577 24.28 -32.12 -12.88
C GLU A 577 24.64 -33.52 -13.35
N ALA A 578 25.86 -33.94 -13.01
CA ALA A 578 26.36 -35.25 -13.28
C ALA A 578 25.37 -36.28 -12.76
N CYS A 579 24.39 -36.65 -13.57
CA CYS A 579 23.74 -37.93 -13.45
C CYS A 579 24.84 -38.94 -13.69
N THR A 580 25.37 -39.52 -12.62
CA THR A 580 26.14 -40.73 -12.71
C THR A 580 25.17 -41.78 -13.24
N MET A 581 25.15 -41.98 -14.56
CA MET A 581 24.46 -43.13 -15.12
C MET A 581 25.29 -44.33 -14.64
N TYR A 582 24.72 -45.06 -13.71
CA TYR A 582 25.19 -46.40 -13.41
C TYR A 582 24.71 -47.27 -14.57
N GLU A 583 25.64 -47.72 -15.40
CA GLU A 583 25.39 -48.87 -16.26
C GLU A 583 25.13 -50.06 -15.32
N VAL A 584 23.88 -50.40 -15.17
CA VAL A 584 23.49 -51.65 -14.52
C VAL A 584 23.68 -52.75 -15.58
N THR A 585 24.80 -53.40 -15.57
CA THR A 585 24.99 -54.64 -16.31
C THR A 585 24.10 -55.68 -15.58
N VAL A 586 22.92 -55.95 -16.13
CA VAL A 586 22.10 -57.08 -15.73
C VAL A 586 22.81 -58.33 -16.27
N PRO A 587 23.13 -59.33 -15.40
CA PRO A 587 23.68 -60.58 -15.90
C PRO A 587 22.68 -61.24 -16.87
N ASP A 588 23.18 -61.77 -17.99
CA ASP A 588 22.34 -62.39 -19.04
C ASP A 588 21.41 -63.51 -18.54
N ASP A 589 21.70 -64.07 -17.38
CA ASP A 589 20.89 -65.11 -16.71
C ASP A 589 19.76 -64.57 -15.83
N ALA A 590 19.60 -63.24 -15.71
CA ALA A 590 18.54 -62.55 -14.94
C ALA A 590 17.43 -61.93 -15.80
N LEU A 591 17.55 -61.93 -17.12
CA LEU A 591 16.52 -61.47 -18.07
C LEU A 591 15.56 -62.60 -18.39
N THR A 592 14.27 -62.35 -18.29
CA THR A 592 13.21 -63.25 -18.76
C THR A 592 12.90 -62.90 -20.23
N GLU A 593 12.33 -63.87 -21.00
CA GLU A 593 11.91 -63.64 -22.39
C GLU A 593 10.99 -62.40 -22.55
N GLU A 594 10.24 -62.04 -21.52
CA GLU A 594 9.40 -60.82 -21.53
C GLU A 594 10.22 -59.53 -21.38
N ASP A 595 11.40 -59.56 -20.74
CA ASP A 595 12.29 -58.42 -20.58
C ASP A 595 13.12 -58.14 -21.85
N GLU A 596 13.43 -59.17 -22.68
CA GLU A 596 14.10 -59.05 -23.97
C GLU A 596 13.21 -58.34 -25.03
N ASP A 597 11.88 -58.55 -24.98
CA ASP A 597 10.95 -57.87 -25.89
C ASP A 597 10.82 -56.37 -25.58
N ILE A 598 11.01 -55.96 -24.31
CA ILE A 598 10.98 -54.53 -23.91
C ILE A 598 12.27 -53.80 -24.37
N LEU A 599 13.43 -54.51 -24.39
CA LEU A 599 14.73 -53.92 -24.78
C LEU A 599 14.92 -53.85 -26.30
N ASN A 600 14.17 -54.59 -27.09
CA ASN A 600 14.26 -54.65 -28.56
C ASN A 600 13.22 -53.78 -29.29
N HIS A 601 12.37 -53.03 -28.59
CA HIS A 601 11.53 -52.03 -29.25
C HIS A 601 12.35 -50.75 -29.56
N ASP A 602 12.81 -50.67 -30.78
CA ASP A 602 13.51 -49.50 -31.40
C ASP A 602 12.62 -48.27 -31.64
N ASP A 603 11.53 -48.09 -30.85
CA ASP A 603 10.56 -46.99 -31.04
C ASP A 603 10.93 -45.71 -30.25
N ILE A 604 12.21 -45.55 -29.85
CA ILE A 604 12.61 -44.34 -29.08
C ILE A 604 13.05 -43.17 -30.01
N ASP A 605 13.14 -43.39 -31.33
CA ASP A 605 13.65 -42.37 -32.29
C ASP A 605 12.56 -41.82 -33.26
N ASP A 606 11.28 -41.92 -32.97
CA ASP A 606 10.27 -41.20 -33.76
C ASP A 606 10.00 -39.79 -33.20
N PRO A 607 10.51 -38.74 -33.87
CA PRO A 607 10.28 -37.36 -33.42
C PRO A 607 8.81 -36.89 -33.56
N ASP A 608 7.96 -37.65 -34.22
CA ASP A 608 6.57 -37.28 -34.54
C ASP A 608 5.51 -37.94 -33.60
N ALA A 609 5.93 -38.74 -32.63
CA ALA A 609 5.02 -39.41 -31.69
C ALA A 609 4.42 -38.50 -30.60
N PHE A 610 4.76 -37.22 -30.58
CA PHE A 610 4.23 -36.20 -29.65
C PHE A 610 3.80 -34.92 -30.41
N ALA A 611 2.92 -35.04 -31.38
CA ALA A 611 2.21 -33.92 -31.97
C ALA A 611 0.85 -33.69 -31.26
#